data_190cff9ab61bb2173aedaf03cbd3571a
#
_entry.id   190cff9ab61bb2173aedaf03cbd3571a
#
_cell.length_a   1.000
_cell.length_b   1.000
_cell.length_c   1.000
_cell.angle_alpha   90.00
_cell.angle_beta   90.00
_cell.angle_gamma   90.00
#
_symmetry.space_group_name_H-M   'P 1'
#
loop_
_entity.id
_entity.type
_entity.pdbx_description
1 polymer ?
#
loop_
_entity_poly.entity_id
_entity_poly.type
_entity_poly.pdbx_seq_one_letter_code
_entity_poly.pdbx_strand_id
1 'polypeptide(L)'
;MEFKSLMHVSFFTDQMDVMRDFYENKLGLKVKIVTRAGLYKGLNRGKYSEVAEVDPNRIIIVYIEIAPGQFIELFPKDEGQAPHDEWNQRLGYSHFALLVEDIEKTYRELVECGVAIDTPISKGPSHTYQMWVHDPDGNKFEIMQYTDKSFQVVGHI
;
A
#
# COMPACT_ATOMS: atom_id res chain seq x y z
N MET A 1 -11.21 19.28 16.19
CA MET A 1 -10.69 17.89 16.07
C MET A 1 -9.41 17.98 15.27
N GLU A 2 -8.33 17.35 15.70
CA GLU A 2 -7.03 17.45 15.06
C GLU A 2 -6.52 16.04 14.70
N PHE A 3 -6.23 15.80 13.42
CA PHE A 3 -5.61 14.58 12.92
C PHE A 3 -4.15 14.86 12.62
N LYS A 4 -3.24 13.93 12.93
CA LYS A 4 -1.80 14.11 12.74
C LYS A 4 -1.32 13.67 11.36
N SER A 5 -1.82 12.53 10.88
CA SER A 5 -1.42 11.95 9.59
C SER A 5 -2.38 10.85 9.17
N LEU A 6 -2.25 10.40 7.92
CA LEU A 6 -2.79 9.11 7.50
C LEU A 6 -1.88 8.01 8.09
N MET A 7 -2.45 7.05 8.83
CA MET A 7 -1.67 5.99 9.48
C MET A 7 -1.42 4.82 8.53
N HIS A 8 -2.45 4.32 7.84
CA HIS A 8 -2.30 3.24 6.88
C HIS A 8 -3.33 3.30 5.75
N VAL A 9 -3.02 2.60 4.67
CA VAL A 9 -3.96 2.13 3.65
C VAL A 9 -3.95 0.60 3.69
N SER A 10 -5.14 -0.03 3.61
CA SER A 10 -5.28 -1.48 3.82
C SER A 10 -5.80 -2.18 2.58
N PHE A 11 -5.25 -3.37 2.30
CA PHE A 11 -5.66 -4.24 1.20
C PHE A 11 -5.86 -5.68 1.67
N PHE A 12 -6.85 -6.35 1.10
CA PHE A 12 -6.94 -7.81 1.15
C PHE A 12 -6.21 -8.40 -0.05
N THR A 13 -5.54 -9.55 0.17
CA THR A 13 -4.82 -10.27 -0.88
C THR A 13 -4.95 -11.78 -0.71
N ASP A 14 -5.08 -12.52 -1.80
CA ASP A 14 -4.98 -13.98 -1.81
C ASP A 14 -3.57 -14.48 -2.16
N GLN A 15 -2.63 -13.56 -2.39
CA GLN A 15 -1.22 -13.84 -2.70
C GLN A 15 -0.24 -13.08 -1.79
N MET A 16 -0.40 -13.24 -0.48
CA MET A 16 0.35 -12.52 0.57
C MET A 16 1.86 -12.49 0.33
N ASP A 17 2.47 -13.63 -0.05
CA ASP A 17 3.91 -13.73 -0.25
C ASP A 17 4.39 -12.93 -1.47
N VAL A 18 3.58 -12.90 -2.55
CA VAL A 18 3.88 -12.11 -3.76
C VAL A 18 3.75 -10.61 -3.47
N MET A 19 2.73 -10.21 -2.73
CA MET A 19 2.54 -8.82 -2.31
C MET A 19 3.67 -8.36 -1.37
N ARG A 20 4.07 -9.21 -0.44
CA ARG A 20 5.21 -8.93 0.44
C ARG A 20 6.50 -8.79 -0.36
N ASP A 21 6.79 -9.71 -1.28
CA ASP A 21 7.98 -9.66 -2.13
C ASP A 21 8.04 -8.33 -2.92
N PHE A 22 6.91 -7.91 -3.47
CA PHE A 22 6.81 -6.65 -4.18
C PHE A 22 7.19 -5.46 -3.29
N TYR A 23 6.54 -5.32 -2.13
CA TYR A 23 6.80 -4.17 -1.26
C TYR A 23 8.14 -4.25 -0.53
N GLU A 24 8.58 -5.45 -0.09
CA GLU A 24 9.84 -5.62 0.63
C GLU A 24 11.06 -5.59 -0.30
N ASN A 25 11.04 -6.36 -1.38
CA ASN A 25 12.23 -6.58 -2.21
C ASN A 25 12.28 -5.65 -3.42
N LYS A 26 11.14 -5.37 -4.08
CA LYS A 26 11.14 -4.49 -5.25
C LYS A 26 11.06 -3.01 -4.88
N LEU A 27 10.25 -2.65 -3.88
CA LEU A 27 10.16 -1.27 -3.40
C LEU A 27 11.14 -0.97 -2.25
N GLY A 28 11.83 -1.97 -1.71
CA GLY A 28 12.80 -1.79 -0.62
C GLY A 28 12.19 -1.35 0.71
N LEU A 29 10.87 -1.56 0.89
CA LEU A 29 10.16 -1.20 2.12
C LEU A 29 10.37 -2.26 3.21
N LYS A 30 10.06 -1.91 4.45
CA LYS A 30 10.35 -2.77 5.59
C LYS A 30 9.09 -3.28 6.26
N VAL A 31 8.93 -4.61 6.33
CA VAL A 31 7.90 -5.20 7.20
C VAL A 31 8.23 -4.86 8.65
N LYS A 32 7.32 -4.18 9.29
CA LYS A 32 7.44 -3.73 10.68
C LYS A 32 6.71 -4.65 11.65
N ILE A 33 5.54 -5.14 11.24
CA ILE A 33 4.66 -5.93 12.09
C ILE A 33 4.11 -7.10 11.28
N VAL A 34 4.15 -8.29 11.88
CA VAL A 34 3.39 -9.46 11.43
C VAL A 34 2.55 -9.94 12.60
N THR A 35 1.25 -9.74 12.50
CA THR A 35 0.30 -10.21 13.50
C THR A 35 -0.16 -11.62 13.14
N ARG A 36 -0.05 -12.56 14.09
CA ARG A 36 -0.49 -13.93 13.93
C ARG A 36 -1.73 -14.22 14.79
N ALA A 37 -2.53 -15.20 14.38
CA ALA A 37 -3.78 -15.56 15.02
C ALA A 37 -3.61 -15.83 16.53
N GLY A 38 -2.50 -16.43 16.94
CA GLY A 38 -2.23 -16.74 18.36
C GLY A 38 -2.31 -15.55 19.30
N LEU A 39 -2.13 -14.31 18.81
CA LEU A 39 -2.34 -13.10 19.60
C LEU A 39 -3.81 -12.86 19.99
N TYR A 40 -4.75 -13.50 19.31
CA TYR A 40 -6.19 -13.37 19.54
C TYR A 40 -6.74 -14.50 20.41
N LYS A 41 -5.90 -15.45 20.83
CA LYS A 41 -6.30 -16.59 21.68
C LYS A 41 -6.84 -16.10 23.02
N GLY A 42 -8.03 -16.58 23.38
CA GLY A 42 -8.71 -16.17 24.60
C GLY A 42 -9.31 -14.76 24.59
N LEU A 43 -9.22 -14.05 23.46
CA LEU A 43 -9.88 -12.76 23.26
C LEU A 43 -11.25 -12.95 22.60
N ASN A 44 -12.18 -12.02 22.82
CA ASN A 44 -13.46 -11.99 22.10
C ASN A 44 -13.34 -11.13 20.84
N ARG A 45 -12.75 -11.68 19.77
CA ARG A 45 -12.50 -11.03 18.47
C ARG A 45 -13.06 -11.79 17.28
N GLY A 46 -14.19 -12.52 17.50
CA GLY A 46 -14.89 -13.27 16.47
C GLY A 46 -13.97 -14.27 15.76
N LYS A 47 -14.01 -14.30 14.44
CA LYS A 47 -13.24 -15.23 13.59
C LYS A 47 -11.75 -15.31 13.91
N TYR A 48 -11.12 -14.22 14.34
CA TYR A 48 -9.69 -14.24 14.68
C TYR A 48 -9.39 -15.09 15.90
N SER A 49 -10.28 -15.07 16.90
CA SER A 49 -10.16 -15.94 18.07
C SER A 49 -10.44 -17.40 17.72
N GLU A 50 -11.39 -17.67 16.83
CA GLU A 50 -11.67 -19.03 16.33
C GLU A 50 -10.47 -19.59 15.57
N VAL A 51 -9.89 -18.82 14.66
CA VAL A 51 -8.67 -19.21 13.92
C VAL A 51 -7.50 -19.44 14.89
N ALA A 52 -7.38 -18.66 15.96
CA ALA A 52 -6.31 -18.81 16.95
C ALA A 52 -6.31 -20.17 17.65
N GLU A 53 -7.47 -20.82 17.79
CA GLU A 53 -7.58 -22.15 18.39
C GLU A 53 -7.15 -23.28 17.43
N VAL A 54 -7.28 -23.07 16.12
CA VAL A 54 -7.02 -24.10 15.08
C VAL A 54 -5.63 -23.92 14.47
N ASP A 55 -5.24 -22.67 14.18
CA ASP A 55 -3.97 -22.30 13.56
C ASP A 55 -3.42 -21.00 14.16
N PRO A 56 -2.78 -21.06 15.32
CA PRO A 56 -2.23 -19.88 15.99
C PRO A 56 -1.10 -19.20 15.20
N ASN A 57 -0.49 -19.88 14.24
CA ASN A 57 0.60 -19.36 13.43
C ASN A 57 0.11 -18.64 12.16
N ARG A 58 -1.15 -18.75 11.82
CA ARG A 58 -1.74 -18.09 10.63
C ARG A 58 -1.50 -16.58 10.69
N ILE A 59 -0.97 -16.03 9.62
CA ILE A 59 -0.82 -14.58 9.47
C ILE A 59 -2.22 -13.97 9.35
N ILE A 60 -2.46 -12.93 10.15
CA ILE A 60 -3.71 -12.16 10.15
C ILE A 60 -3.48 -10.78 9.52
N ILE A 61 -2.36 -10.13 9.83
CA ILE A 61 -2.05 -8.80 9.34
C ILE A 61 -0.55 -8.67 9.11
N VAL A 62 -0.17 -7.98 8.04
CA VAL A 62 1.21 -7.54 7.79
C VAL A 62 1.23 -6.02 7.64
N TYR A 63 2.07 -5.33 8.39
CA TYR A 63 2.32 -3.88 8.27
C TYR A 63 3.69 -3.65 7.63
N ILE A 64 3.69 -2.96 6.52
CA ILE A 64 4.88 -2.57 5.75
C ILE A 64 5.07 -1.06 5.89
N GLU A 65 6.17 -0.63 6.50
CA GLU A 65 6.42 0.79 6.79
C GLU A 65 6.87 1.53 5.53
N ILE A 66 6.12 2.56 5.12
CA ILE A 66 6.42 3.45 3.99
C ILE A 66 7.25 4.65 4.46
N ALA A 67 6.84 5.20 5.59
CA ALA A 67 7.49 6.32 6.29
C ALA A 67 7.24 6.14 7.78
N PRO A 68 7.97 6.82 8.67
CA PRO A 68 7.80 6.67 10.11
C PRO A 68 6.33 6.78 10.54
N GLY A 69 5.77 5.66 11.02
CA GLY A 69 4.38 5.58 11.49
C GLY A 69 3.31 5.54 10.40
N GLN A 70 3.69 5.36 9.14
CA GLN A 70 2.76 5.22 8.01
C GLN A 70 3.00 3.89 7.30
N PHE A 71 1.92 3.18 6.98
CA PHE A 71 2.02 1.79 6.55
C PHE A 71 1.10 1.45 5.38
N ILE A 72 1.52 0.45 4.61
CA ILE A 72 0.63 -0.42 3.87
C ILE A 72 0.30 -1.60 4.78
N GLU A 73 -0.98 -1.90 4.94
CA GLU A 73 -1.49 -2.99 5.76
C GLU A 73 -2.11 -4.05 4.86
N LEU A 74 -1.59 -5.28 4.94
CA LEU A 74 -2.08 -6.39 4.14
C LEU A 74 -2.83 -7.40 5.02
N PHE A 75 -4.03 -7.77 4.57
CA PHE A 75 -4.84 -8.83 5.14
C PHE A 75 -4.92 -10.02 4.18
N PRO A 76 -4.82 -11.26 4.66
CA PRO A 76 -5.20 -12.42 3.87
C PRO A 76 -6.67 -12.33 3.46
N LYS A 77 -6.98 -12.77 2.25
CA LYS A 77 -8.35 -12.89 1.74
C LYS A 77 -9.26 -13.60 2.72
N ASP A 78 -10.44 -13.04 2.90
CA ASP A 78 -11.53 -13.66 3.66
C ASP A 78 -12.41 -14.54 2.77
N GLU A 79 -13.09 -15.49 3.43
CA GLU A 79 -14.11 -16.31 2.76
C GLU A 79 -15.23 -15.42 2.20
N GLY A 80 -15.64 -15.70 0.97
CA GLY A 80 -16.71 -14.97 0.29
C GLY A 80 -16.31 -13.65 -0.34
N GLN A 81 -15.05 -13.17 -0.19
CA GLN A 81 -14.61 -12.00 -0.92
C GLN A 81 -14.47 -12.30 -2.42
N ALA A 82 -15.06 -11.42 -3.24
CA ALA A 82 -14.88 -11.45 -4.69
C ALA A 82 -13.44 -11.08 -5.08
N PRO A 83 -12.96 -11.48 -6.26
CA PRO A 83 -11.71 -10.96 -6.82
C PRO A 83 -11.74 -9.44 -6.94
N HIS A 84 -10.55 -8.84 -7.02
CA HIS A 84 -10.43 -7.41 -7.32
C HIS A 84 -11.14 -7.07 -8.64
N ASP A 85 -11.86 -5.94 -8.64
CA ASP A 85 -12.36 -5.34 -9.87
C ASP A 85 -11.20 -4.69 -10.64
N GLU A 86 -11.39 -4.47 -11.93
CA GLU A 86 -10.50 -3.60 -12.69
C GLU A 86 -10.53 -2.18 -12.11
N TRP A 87 -9.42 -1.49 -12.24
CA TRP A 87 -9.25 -0.14 -11.70
C TRP A 87 -10.39 0.82 -12.12
N ASN A 88 -10.93 1.55 -11.16
CA ASN A 88 -12.02 2.52 -11.36
C ASN A 88 -13.34 1.96 -11.92
N GLN A 89 -13.61 0.67 -11.81
CA GLN A 89 -14.90 0.09 -12.21
C GLN A 89 -16.03 0.41 -11.24
N ARG A 90 -15.72 0.75 -9.99
CA ARG A 90 -16.72 1.09 -8.97
C ARG A 90 -16.44 2.43 -8.32
N LEU A 91 -17.49 3.03 -7.75
CA LEU A 91 -17.33 4.19 -6.88
C LEU A 91 -16.64 3.78 -5.57
N GLY A 92 -15.82 4.67 -5.04
CA GLY A 92 -15.13 4.48 -3.78
C GLY A 92 -13.62 4.72 -3.91
N TYR A 93 -12.83 3.78 -3.39
CA TYR A 93 -11.37 3.85 -3.48
C TYR A 93 -10.89 3.82 -4.93
N SER A 94 -9.96 4.69 -5.26
CA SER A 94 -9.31 4.73 -6.58
C SER A 94 -7.83 4.35 -6.48
N HIS A 95 -7.04 5.09 -5.73
CA HIS A 95 -5.60 4.90 -5.58
C HIS A 95 -5.09 5.59 -4.31
N PHE A 96 -3.84 5.35 -3.99
CA PHE A 96 -3.06 6.12 -3.01
C PHE A 96 -1.84 6.73 -3.71
N ALA A 97 -1.14 7.64 -3.03
CA ALA A 97 0.07 8.24 -3.57
C ALA A 97 1.21 8.16 -2.54
N LEU A 98 2.42 7.91 -3.04
CA LEU A 98 3.66 7.95 -2.27
C LEU A 98 4.51 9.15 -2.70
N LEU A 99 4.98 9.93 -1.73
CA LEU A 99 5.83 11.07 -2.00
C LEU A 99 7.30 10.65 -1.93
N VAL A 100 8.08 11.09 -2.91
CA VAL A 100 9.54 10.86 -2.97
C VAL A 100 10.28 12.19 -3.14
N GLU A 101 11.55 12.20 -2.78
CA GLU A 101 12.40 13.38 -2.96
C GLU A 101 12.95 13.51 -4.37
N ASP A 102 13.24 12.38 -5.06
CA ASP A 102 13.81 12.32 -6.41
C ASP A 102 13.08 11.24 -7.22
N ILE A 103 12.13 11.68 -8.05
CA ILE A 103 11.29 10.80 -8.86
C ILE A 103 12.08 10.13 -9.99
N GLU A 104 13.11 10.79 -10.54
CA GLU A 104 13.96 10.23 -11.58
C GLU A 104 14.84 9.09 -11.04
N LYS A 105 15.38 9.27 -9.85
CA LYS A 105 16.11 8.21 -9.14
C LYS A 105 15.18 7.04 -8.84
N THR A 106 14.01 7.31 -8.27
CA THR A 106 13.01 6.30 -7.94
C THR A 106 12.56 5.53 -9.19
N TYR A 107 12.35 6.22 -10.31
CA TYR A 107 12.01 5.57 -11.59
C TYR A 107 13.08 4.54 -12.01
N ARG A 108 14.37 4.93 -11.97
CA ARG A 108 15.47 4.01 -12.33
C ARG A 108 15.52 2.80 -11.42
N GLU A 109 15.40 2.99 -10.10
CA GLU A 109 15.40 1.92 -9.11
C GLU A 109 14.24 0.94 -9.32
N LEU A 110 13.03 1.44 -9.61
CA LEU A 110 11.86 0.61 -9.90
C LEU A 110 12.06 -0.24 -11.16
N VAL A 111 12.58 0.36 -12.24
CA VAL A 111 12.86 -0.35 -13.49
C VAL A 111 13.93 -1.42 -13.27
N GLU A 112 15.00 -1.12 -12.54
CA GLU A 112 16.05 -2.09 -12.19
C GLU A 112 15.52 -3.27 -11.36
N CYS A 113 14.55 -3.02 -10.48
CA CYS A 113 13.86 -4.05 -9.70
C CYS A 113 12.75 -4.77 -10.47
N GLY A 114 12.55 -4.46 -11.74
CA GLY A 114 11.55 -5.09 -12.60
C GLY A 114 10.11 -4.71 -12.25
N VAL A 115 9.88 -3.51 -11.71
CA VAL A 115 8.53 -2.97 -11.49
C VAL A 115 8.01 -2.37 -12.80
N ALA A 116 6.80 -2.76 -13.20
CA ALA A 116 6.15 -2.20 -14.37
C ALA A 116 5.72 -0.75 -14.13
N ILE A 117 6.06 0.12 -15.07
CA ILE A 117 5.65 1.53 -15.04
C ILE A 117 4.43 1.67 -15.94
N ASP A 118 3.27 1.99 -15.36
CA ASP A 118 2.01 2.16 -16.09
C ASP A 118 1.98 3.48 -16.88
N THR A 119 2.47 4.55 -16.25
CA THR A 119 2.59 5.86 -16.87
C THR A 119 3.93 6.47 -16.48
N PRO A 120 4.76 6.85 -17.46
CA PRO A 120 6.08 7.42 -17.19
C PRO A 120 5.98 8.77 -16.49
N ILE A 121 7.13 9.25 -15.99
CA ILE A 121 7.22 10.55 -15.32
C ILE A 121 6.64 11.66 -16.19
N SER A 122 5.74 12.42 -15.61
CA SER A 122 5.17 13.61 -16.22
C SER A 122 4.94 14.69 -15.18
N LYS A 123 4.86 15.95 -15.61
CA LYS A 123 4.48 17.06 -14.74
C LYS A 123 3.02 17.41 -14.98
N GLY A 124 2.20 17.18 -13.98
CA GLY A 124 0.79 17.49 -14.05
C GLY A 124 0.46 18.98 -13.95
N PRO A 125 -0.81 19.36 -14.16
CA PRO A 125 -1.28 20.75 -14.04
C PRO A 125 -1.14 21.32 -12.63
N SER A 126 -1.04 20.46 -11.62
CA SER A 126 -0.75 20.84 -10.23
C SER A 126 0.72 21.21 -9.96
N HIS A 127 1.56 21.28 -11.00
CA HIS A 127 3.00 21.51 -10.92
C HIS A 127 3.78 20.44 -10.13
N THR A 128 3.17 19.27 -9.93
CA THR A 128 3.77 18.12 -9.26
C THR A 128 4.24 17.11 -10.31
N TYR A 129 5.43 16.54 -10.15
CA TYR A 129 5.86 15.39 -10.94
C TYR A 129 5.16 14.14 -10.43
N GLN A 130 4.80 13.25 -11.34
CA GLN A 130 4.09 12.01 -11.03
C GLN A 130 4.44 10.91 -12.03
N MET A 131 4.38 9.67 -11.58
CA MET A 131 4.33 8.46 -12.40
C MET A 131 3.36 7.47 -11.77
N TRP A 132 2.89 6.50 -12.55
CA TRP A 132 1.95 5.49 -12.07
C TRP A 132 2.54 4.10 -12.16
N VAL A 133 2.26 3.33 -11.15
CA VAL A 133 2.61 1.92 -11.02
C VAL A 133 1.46 1.15 -10.38
N HIS A 134 1.56 -0.17 -10.35
CA HIS A 134 0.61 -1.03 -9.64
C HIS A 134 1.36 -2.15 -8.92
N ASP A 135 0.75 -2.66 -7.86
CA ASP A 135 1.20 -3.85 -7.17
C ASP A 135 0.69 -5.13 -7.86
N PRO A 136 1.11 -6.34 -7.42
CA PRO A 136 0.70 -7.60 -8.05
C PRO A 136 -0.81 -7.88 -8.06
N ASP A 137 -1.58 -7.28 -7.15
CA ASP A 137 -3.04 -7.35 -7.11
C ASP A 137 -3.72 -6.32 -8.02
N GLY A 138 -2.93 -5.45 -8.69
CA GLY A 138 -3.43 -4.40 -9.55
C GLY A 138 -3.87 -3.14 -8.81
N ASN A 139 -3.56 -2.99 -7.53
CA ASN A 139 -3.79 -1.74 -6.81
C ASN A 139 -2.86 -0.66 -7.37
N LYS A 140 -3.45 0.33 -8.04
CA LYS A 140 -2.68 1.43 -8.62
C LYS A 140 -2.30 2.46 -7.57
N PHE A 141 -1.12 3.03 -7.74
CA PHE A 141 -0.67 4.16 -6.94
C PHE A 141 0.21 5.11 -7.74
N GLU A 142 0.17 6.37 -7.30
CA GLU A 142 1.07 7.39 -7.82
C GLU A 142 2.36 7.41 -7.01
N ILE A 143 3.47 7.68 -7.70
CA ILE A 143 4.70 8.14 -7.07
C ILE A 143 4.88 9.59 -7.48
N MET A 144 5.00 10.46 -6.49
CA MET A 144 4.94 11.91 -6.69
C MET A 144 6.16 12.61 -6.12
N GLN A 145 6.57 13.69 -6.76
CA GLN A 145 7.57 14.63 -6.23
C GLN A 145 7.02 16.05 -6.30
N TYR A 146 7.03 16.74 -5.15
CA TYR A 146 6.64 18.14 -5.08
C TYR A 146 7.70 19.06 -5.67
N THR A 147 7.23 20.20 -6.16
CA THR A 147 8.02 21.39 -6.44
C THR A 147 7.59 22.52 -5.53
N ASP A 148 8.32 23.61 -5.51
CA ASP A 148 7.96 24.84 -4.81
C ASP A 148 6.62 25.46 -5.28
N LYS A 149 6.12 25.02 -6.46
CA LYS A 149 4.87 25.49 -7.07
C LYS A 149 3.75 24.45 -7.03
N SER A 150 4.01 23.27 -6.47
CA SER A 150 2.99 22.23 -6.36
C SER A 150 1.77 22.73 -5.59
N PHE A 151 0.57 22.53 -6.12
CA PHE A 151 -0.68 22.96 -5.48
C PHE A 151 -0.85 22.33 -4.08
N GLN A 152 -0.31 21.13 -3.89
CA GLN A 152 -0.29 20.46 -2.58
C GLN A 152 0.57 21.21 -1.55
N VAL A 153 1.50 22.06 -1.99
CA VAL A 153 2.38 22.87 -1.13
C VAL A 153 1.82 24.28 -0.92
N VAL A 154 1.42 24.93 -2.03
CA VAL A 154 1.02 26.35 -2.00
C VAL A 154 -0.49 26.57 -1.84
N GLY A 155 -1.27 25.53 -2.06
CA GLY A 155 -2.72 25.61 -2.15
C GLY A 155 -3.19 26.13 -3.53
N HIS A 156 -4.42 25.74 -3.90
CA HIS A 156 -5.08 26.23 -5.12
C HIS A 156 -6.59 26.07 -4.93
N ILE A 157 -7.35 27.18 -4.97
CA ILE A 157 -8.79 27.23 -4.77
C ILE A 157 -9.43 28.03 -5.91
#